data_4b12a19ec3fa1b2d40b28273c5215f92
#
_entry.id   4b12a19ec3fa1b2d40b28273c5215f92
#
_cell.length_a   1.000
_cell.length_b   1.000
_cell.length_c   1.000
_cell.angle_alpha   90.00
_cell.angle_beta   90.00
_cell.angle_gamma   90.00
#
_symmetry.space_group_name_H-M   'P 1'
#
loop_
_entity.id
_entity.type
_entity.pdbx_description
1 polymer ?
#
loop_
_entity_poly.entity_id
_entity_poly.type
_entity_poly.pdbx_seq_one_letter_code
_entity_poly.pdbx_strand_id
1 'polypeptide(L)'
;MRIFNPFGRNTSRTIQFITGLGKQTRRSHNKSFTIDNIATILGGRNIGDEYFIADPELDFYDLDVLAVGPVAPEVSGSFDQFWNHELSYPVSSLAEQVPIPEESKEIKAKFDEFISDQQQTEYIKSLKNSEFAQVFRSGTQEFIWGPGKIVADDPQKLTTDIDDKTYHLSEELGPYLNEVNNELLIFSPYFIPGKAGLAYFKKLRERGVSVTVLTNSLASTDVPIVHSGYANYRRQLLRMGVKLYELNSQLNKEMKKGKFYESKSSLHAKAMVIDRSIVFIGSLNLDPRSVVQNTEIGIVINSKEIADKFAMYFDKKVDSIAYRLELRIDQDGFEHIVWHGSGDVEDRTLYWEPHTSFWERFSMGFLRLMPAESQL
;
A
#
# COMPACT_ATOMS: atom_id res chain seq x y z
N MET A 1 20.50 14.16 7.48
CA MET A 1 19.79 13.32 6.50
C MET A 1 20.71 12.23 5.99
N ARG A 2 20.19 11.01 5.82
CA ARG A 2 20.87 9.86 5.22
C ARG A 2 20.04 9.25 4.10
N ILE A 3 20.69 8.60 3.16
CA ILE A 3 20.06 7.82 2.09
C ILE A 3 20.43 6.36 2.34
N PHE A 4 19.39 5.52 2.41
CA PHE A 4 19.54 4.10 2.62
C PHE A 4 19.66 3.37 1.29
N ASN A 5 20.68 2.52 1.15
CA ASN A 5 20.98 1.70 -0.02
C ASN A 5 20.93 2.48 -1.35
N PRO A 6 21.73 3.58 -1.54
CA PRO A 6 21.71 4.38 -2.75
C PRO A 6 22.19 3.57 -3.96
N PHE A 7 21.76 3.96 -5.16
CA PHE A 7 22.36 3.44 -6.39
C PHE A 7 23.80 3.93 -6.55
N GLY A 8 24.68 3.05 -7.06
CA GLY A 8 26.06 3.40 -7.39
C GLY A 8 26.12 4.51 -8.46
N ARG A 9 27.01 5.51 -8.28
CA ARG A 9 27.08 6.70 -9.14
C ARG A 9 27.77 6.46 -10.48
N ASN A 10 28.73 5.52 -10.52
CA ASN A 10 29.64 5.36 -11.64
C ASN A 10 29.17 4.38 -12.71
N THR A 11 27.97 3.87 -12.62
CA THR A 11 27.41 2.90 -13.54
C THR A 11 26.02 3.37 -14.01
N SER A 12 25.72 3.25 -15.31
CA SER A 12 24.38 3.60 -15.79
C SER A 12 23.31 2.79 -15.05
N ARG A 13 22.14 3.38 -14.79
CA ARG A 13 21.01 2.70 -14.12
C ARG A 13 20.66 1.37 -14.83
N THR A 14 20.76 1.34 -16.14
CA THR A 14 20.48 0.16 -16.96
C THR A 14 21.49 -0.96 -16.71
N ILE A 15 22.79 -0.63 -16.63
CA ILE A 15 23.85 -1.61 -16.34
C ILE A 15 23.71 -2.12 -14.89
N GLN A 16 23.42 -1.25 -13.92
CA GLN A 16 23.18 -1.65 -12.55
C GLN A 16 21.96 -2.56 -12.42
N PHE A 17 20.91 -2.29 -13.20
CA PHE A 17 19.72 -3.15 -13.26
C PHE A 17 20.05 -4.54 -13.83
N ILE A 18 20.89 -4.60 -14.87
CA ILE A 18 21.28 -5.87 -15.51
C ILE A 18 22.30 -6.67 -14.69
N THR A 19 23.28 -6.00 -14.07
CA THR A 19 24.39 -6.65 -13.35
C THR A 19 24.11 -6.87 -11.88
N GLY A 20 23.18 -6.10 -11.30
CA GLY A 20 22.79 -6.13 -9.88
C GLY A 20 21.48 -6.85 -9.60
N LEU A 21 21.01 -7.69 -10.52
CA LEU A 21 19.81 -8.49 -10.38
C LEU A 21 19.80 -9.23 -9.03
N GLY A 22 18.93 -8.79 -8.12
CA GLY A 22 18.69 -9.37 -6.80
C GLY A 22 19.10 -8.52 -5.60
N LYS A 23 20.25 -7.87 -5.58
CA LYS A 23 20.67 -7.05 -4.40
C LYS A 23 20.40 -5.55 -4.57
N GLN A 24 20.55 -5.02 -5.78
CA GLN A 24 20.32 -3.59 -6.03
C GLN A 24 18.86 -3.21 -6.21
N THR A 25 17.96 -4.18 -6.40
CA THR A 25 16.51 -3.97 -6.47
C THR A 25 15.85 -3.95 -5.09
N ARG A 26 16.55 -4.45 -4.04
CA ARG A 26 16.06 -4.49 -2.67
C ARG A 26 16.07 -3.08 -2.07
N ARG A 27 14.94 -2.62 -1.55
CA ARG A 27 14.77 -1.24 -1.07
C ARG A 27 14.10 -1.21 0.29
N SER A 28 14.41 -0.16 1.06
CA SER A 28 13.59 0.18 2.22
C SER A 28 12.26 0.77 1.72
N HIS A 29 11.18 0.14 2.14
CA HIS A 29 9.81 0.58 1.85
C HIS A 29 9.06 0.97 3.14
N ASN A 30 9.76 0.97 4.27
CA ASN A 30 9.26 1.39 5.56
C ASN A 30 8.82 2.86 5.53
N LYS A 31 7.65 3.14 6.09
CA LYS A 31 7.09 4.48 6.19
C LYS A 31 6.68 4.75 7.61
N SER A 32 7.42 5.64 8.25
CA SER A 32 7.11 6.08 9.61
C SER A 32 7.52 7.54 9.81
N PHE A 33 6.77 8.23 10.65
CA PHE A 33 7.08 9.59 11.07
C PHE A 33 6.86 9.68 12.58
N THR A 34 7.96 9.71 13.34
CA THR A 34 7.93 9.68 14.80
C THR A 34 8.42 11.00 15.38
N ILE A 35 7.70 11.52 16.37
CA ILE A 35 7.98 12.81 17.02
C ILE A 35 8.31 12.54 18.49
N ASP A 36 9.50 12.94 18.91
CA ASP A 36 9.97 12.96 20.29
C ASP A 36 9.81 11.61 21.06
N ASN A 37 9.72 10.49 20.32
CA ASN A 37 9.41 9.17 20.88
C ASN A 37 8.05 9.10 21.62
N ILE A 38 7.16 10.05 21.39
CA ILE A 38 5.85 10.17 22.04
C ILE A 38 4.73 9.74 21.09
N ALA A 39 4.81 10.19 19.84
CA ALA A 39 3.80 9.91 18.83
C ALA A 39 4.45 9.44 17.54
N THR A 40 3.79 8.54 16.85
CA THR A 40 4.24 8.02 15.56
C THR A 40 3.08 7.91 14.58
N ILE A 41 3.34 8.20 13.32
CA ILE A 41 2.46 7.89 12.20
C ILE A 41 3.16 6.82 11.38
N LEU A 42 2.45 5.75 11.09
CA LEU A 42 2.93 4.70 10.19
C LEU A 42 1.78 4.14 9.33
N GLY A 43 2.12 3.66 8.14
CA GLY A 43 1.14 3.17 7.18
C GLY A 43 1.72 2.96 5.79
N GLY A 44 0.89 3.14 4.77
CA GLY A 44 1.25 2.94 3.38
C GLY A 44 1.76 4.20 2.66
N ARG A 45 1.49 5.39 3.21
CA ARG A 45 1.62 6.68 2.53
C ARG A 45 3.05 7.09 2.29
N ASN A 46 3.38 7.43 1.05
CA ASN A 46 4.62 8.12 0.70
C ASN A 46 4.42 9.66 0.80
N ILE A 47 5.51 10.41 0.66
CA ILE A 47 5.47 11.86 0.50
C ILE A 47 5.46 12.16 -1.01
N GLY A 48 4.29 12.50 -1.52
CA GLY A 48 4.03 12.83 -2.93
C GLY A 48 2.64 13.42 -3.06
N ASP A 49 2.40 14.26 -4.07
CA ASP A 49 1.15 15.01 -4.23
C ASP A 49 -0.07 14.09 -4.41
N GLU A 50 0.13 12.95 -5.07
CA GLU A 50 -0.88 11.91 -5.28
C GLU A 50 -1.39 11.27 -3.98
N TYR A 51 -0.61 11.31 -2.90
CA TYR A 51 -1.02 10.77 -1.59
C TYR A 51 -1.77 11.77 -0.72
N PHE A 52 -1.77 13.05 -1.10
CA PHE A 52 -2.36 14.13 -0.30
C PHE A 52 -3.49 14.86 -1.03
N ILE A 53 -4.06 14.25 -2.07
CA ILE A 53 -5.14 14.82 -2.88
C ILE A 53 -4.70 16.15 -3.54
N ALA A 54 -3.41 16.30 -3.79
CA ALA A 54 -2.81 17.46 -4.41
C ALA A 54 -2.49 17.26 -5.90
N ASP A 55 -2.47 16.01 -6.37
CA ASP A 55 -2.29 15.65 -7.77
C ASP A 55 -3.64 15.77 -8.54
N PRO A 56 -3.66 16.45 -9.70
CA PRO A 56 -4.88 16.56 -10.50
C PRO A 56 -5.25 15.29 -11.27
N GLU A 57 -4.31 14.36 -11.47
CA GLU A 57 -4.50 13.18 -12.33
C GLU A 57 -4.72 11.88 -11.55
N LEU A 58 -4.12 11.77 -10.35
CA LEU A 58 -4.14 10.55 -9.54
C LEU A 58 -4.34 10.85 -8.06
N ASP A 59 -5.31 10.18 -7.45
CA ASP A 59 -5.53 10.19 -6.00
C ASP A 59 -5.37 8.79 -5.43
N PHE A 60 -4.46 8.63 -4.46
CA PHE A 60 -4.29 7.38 -3.73
C PHE A 60 -5.17 7.32 -2.47
N TYR A 61 -5.98 6.25 -2.39
CA TYR A 61 -6.67 5.87 -1.15
C TYR A 61 -5.71 5.09 -0.26
N ASP A 62 -5.17 5.73 0.76
CA ASP A 62 -4.22 5.13 1.68
C ASP A 62 -4.70 5.17 3.13
N LEU A 63 -4.10 4.35 3.98
CA LEU A 63 -4.42 4.22 5.39
C LEU A 63 -3.16 4.33 6.23
N ASP A 64 -3.19 5.28 7.16
CA ASP A 64 -2.16 5.47 8.16
C ASP A 64 -2.78 5.42 9.56
N VAL A 65 -1.97 5.10 10.55
CA VAL A 65 -2.36 5.14 11.95
C VAL A 65 -1.49 6.14 12.71
N LEU A 66 -2.14 7.03 13.46
CA LEU A 66 -1.50 7.83 14.48
C LEU A 66 -1.55 7.06 15.80
N ALA A 67 -0.40 6.71 16.33
CA ALA A 67 -0.26 5.98 17.57
C ALA A 67 0.55 6.76 18.59
N VAL A 68 0.20 6.60 19.87
CA VAL A 68 0.90 7.18 21.02
C VAL A 68 1.21 6.08 22.04
N GLY A 69 2.12 6.35 22.97
CA GLY A 69 2.50 5.42 24.02
C GLY A 69 3.66 4.51 23.61
N PRO A 70 3.77 3.29 24.17
CA PRO A 70 4.97 2.44 24.05
C PRO A 70 5.38 2.10 22.61
N VAL A 71 4.43 2.08 21.66
CA VAL A 71 4.72 1.79 20.25
C VAL A 71 5.58 2.86 19.57
N ALA A 72 5.53 4.12 20.03
CA ALA A 72 6.32 5.19 19.42
C ALA A 72 7.84 4.98 19.58
N PRO A 73 8.39 4.70 20.77
CA PRO A 73 9.79 4.33 20.90
C PRO A 73 10.15 3.00 20.18
N GLU A 74 9.23 2.05 20.05
CA GLU A 74 9.49 0.83 19.25
C GLU A 74 9.71 1.16 17.77
N VAL A 75 8.88 2.04 17.18
CA VAL A 75 9.08 2.53 15.81
C VAL A 75 10.39 3.30 15.66
N SER A 76 10.76 4.13 16.66
CA SER A 76 12.06 4.80 16.68
C SER A 76 13.22 3.81 16.72
N GLY A 77 13.10 2.76 17.50
CA GLY A 77 14.11 1.70 17.56
C GLY A 77 14.31 1.01 16.20
N SER A 78 13.22 0.70 15.50
CA SER A 78 13.29 0.19 14.13
C SER A 78 13.94 1.20 13.19
N PHE A 79 13.58 2.48 13.25
CA PHE A 79 14.23 3.53 12.45
C PHE A 79 15.72 3.64 12.73
N ASP A 80 16.15 3.55 13.99
CA ASP A 80 17.53 3.65 14.39
C ASP A 80 18.38 2.48 13.86
N GLN A 81 17.82 1.28 13.72
CA GLN A 81 18.47 0.16 13.04
C GLN A 81 18.83 0.52 11.59
N PHE A 82 17.89 1.09 10.83
CA PHE A 82 18.14 1.57 9.46
C PHE A 82 19.12 2.74 9.43
N TRP A 83 18.97 3.70 10.34
CA TRP A 83 19.83 4.88 10.41
C TRP A 83 21.29 4.53 10.66
N ASN A 84 21.55 3.53 11.49
CA ASN A 84 22.89 3.11 11.88
C ASN A 84 23.45 1.96 11.04
N HIS A 85 22.68 1.42 10.11
CA HIS A 85 23.12 0.32 9.25
C HIS A 85 24.19 0.74 8.25
N GLU A 86 25.05 -0.19 7.84
CA GLU A 86 26.14 0.06 6.88
C GLU A 86 25.68 0.57 5.50
N LEU A 87 24.44 0.25 5.09
CA LEU A 87 23.83 0.75 3.86
C LEU A 87 23.27 2.19 3.98
N SER A 88 23.39 2.83 5.13
CA SER A 88 22.87 4.17 5.39
C SER A 88 23.97 5.22 5.26
N TYR A 89 23.96 5.97 4.16
CA TYR A 89 24.99 6.94 3.79
C TYR A 89 24.55 8.37 4.10
N PRO A 90 25.36 9.17 4.80
CA PRO A 90 25.12 10.60 4.95
C PRO A 90 25.00 11.28 3.57
N VAL A 91 24.02 12.16 3.38
CA VAL A 91 23.85 12.89 2.10
C VAL A 91 25.11 13.67 1.73
N SER A 92 25.82 14.22 2.72
CA SER A 92 27.09 14.94 2.50
C SER A 92 28.19 14.07 1.88
N SER A 93 28.18 12.76 2.13
CA SER A 93 29.16 11.83 1.50
C SER A 93 28.78 11.49 0.06
N LEU A 94 27.54 11.76 -0.30
CA LEU A 94 27.00 11.52 -1.64
C LEU A 94 26.96 12.80 -2.49
N ALA A 95 27.15 13.99 -1.93
CA ALA A 95 27.15 15.24 -2.67
C ALA A 95 28.51 15.47 -3.35
N GLU A 96 28.50 15.80 -4.66
CA GLU A 96 29.72 16.16 -5.38
C GLU A 96 30.25 17.51 -4.96
N GLN A 97 29.36 18.43 -4.59
CA GLN A 97 29.67 19.77 -4.12
C GLN A 97 28.77 20.09 -2.92
N VAL A 98 29.35 20.74 -1.93
CA VAL A 98 28.59 21.34 -0.83
C VAL A 98 28.23 22.76 -1.29
N PRO A 99 26.94 23.16 -1.26
CA PRO A 99 26.54 24.52 -1.64
C PRO A 99 27.31 25.55 -0.82
N ILE A 100 27.81 26.61 -1.48
CA ILE A 100 28.39 27.74 -0.79
C ILE A 100 27.31 28.50 0.00
N PRO A 101 27.69 29.27 1.04
CA PRO A 101 26.72 29.98 1.89
C PRO A 101 25.72 30.86 1.13
N GLU A 102 26.14 31.49 0.05
CA GLU A 102 25.29 32.33 -0.82
C GLU A 102 24.23 31.49 -1.52
N GLU A 103 24.63 30.40 -2.14
CA GLU A 103 23.68 29.42 -2.81
C GLU A 103 22.69 28.85 -1.81
N SER A 104 23.13 28.53 -0.59
CA SER A 104 22.28 28.04 0.48
C SER A 104 21.23 29.07 0.90
N LYS A 105 21.59 30.38 0.93
CA LYS A 105 20.63 31.47 1.20
C LYS A 105 19.60 31.63 0.08
N GLU A 106 20.05 31.53 -1.17
CA GLU A 106 19.16 31.61 -2.33
C GLU A 106 18.17 30.46 -2.39
N ILE A 107 18.64 29.22 -2.14
CA ILE A 107 17.81 28.04 -2.05
C ILE A 107 16.79 28.22 -0.93
N LYS A 108 17.23 28.67 0.25
CA LYS A 108 16.32 28.91 1.38
C LYS A 108 15.26 29.96 1.04
N ALA A 109 15.64 31.08 0.41
CA ALA A 109 14.69 32.11 0.02
C ALA A 109 13.62 31.57 -0.95
N LYS A 110 14.02 30.75 -1.94
CA LYS A 110 13.08 30.06 -2.86
C LYS A 110 12.13 29.13 -2.14
N PHE A 111 12.60 28.40 -1.12
CA PHE A 111 11.73 27.56 -0.30
C PHE A 111 10.77 28.39 0.54
N ASP A 112 11.24 29.45 1.17
CA ASP A 112 10.41 30.35 1.99
C ASP A 112 9.31 31.01 1.14
N GLU A 113 9.64 31.46 -0.09
CA GLU A 113 8.67 31.99 -1.06
C GLU A 113 7.65 30.91 -1.46
N PHE A 114 8.10 29.72 -1.86
CA PHE A 114 7.23 28.62 -2.21
C PHE A 114 6.27 28.25 -1.06
N ILE A 115 6.78 28.15 0.17
CA ILE A 115 5.95 27.86 1.34
C ILE A 115 4.90 28.96 1.55
N SER A 116 5.30 30.22 1.40
CA SER A 116 4.39 31.37 1.53
C SER A 116 3.26 31.29 0.52
N ASP A 117 3.58 31.00 -0.74
CA ASP A 117 2.61 30.88 -1.82
C ASP A 117 1.65 29.70 -1.58
N GLN A 118 2.20 28.56 -1.15
CA GLN A 118 1.38 27.37 -0.85
C GLN A 118 0.40 27.60 0.31
N GLN A 119 0.77 28.40 1.31
CA GLN A 119 -0.12 28.70 2.45
C GLN A 119 -1.44 29.38 2.02
N GLN A 120 -1.47 30.03 0.87
CA GLN A 120 -2.65 30.71 0.33
C GLN A 120 -3.52 29.81 -0.53
N THR A 121 -3.08 28.60 -0.86
CA THR A 121 -3.84 27.65 -1.69
C THR A 121 -5.10 27.16 -0.99
N GLU A 122 -6.13 26.87 -1.77
CA GLU A 122 -7.38 26.27 -1.26
C GLU A 122 -7.13 24.91 -0.63
N TYR A 123 -6.13 24.18 -1.11
CA TYR A 123 -5.72 22.90 -0.54
C TYR A 123 -5.27 23.06 0.93
N ILE A 124 -4.32 23.96 1.20
CA ILE A 124 -3.82 24.20 2.57
C ILE A 124 -4.92 24.79 3.47
N LYS A 125 -5.80 25.64 2.93
CA LYS A 125 -6.96 26.15 3.66
C LYS A 125 -7.93 25.00 4.06
N SER A 126 -8.23 24.11 3.12
CA SER A 126 -9.09 22.93 3.38
C SER A 126 -8.48 22.00 4.43
N LEU A 127 -7.16 21.73 4.35
CA LEU A 127 -6.44 20.96 5.35
C LEU A 127 -6.55 21.59 6.75
N LYS A 128 -6.27 22.88 6.85
CA LYS A 128 -6.34 23.62 8.14
C LYS A 128 -7.74 23.65 8.73
N ASN A 129 -8.77 23.61 7.89
CA ASN A 129 -10.17 23.66 8.27
C ASN A 129 -10.83 22.28 8.35
N SER A 130 -10.08 21.19 8.08
CA SER A 130 -10.60 19.84 8.20
C SER A 130 -11.03 19.53 9.64
N GLU A 131 -12.03 18.66 9.79
CA GLU A 131 -12.50 18.21 11.11
C GLU A 131 -11.35 17.61 11.93
N PHE A 132 -10.51 16.79 11.31
CA PHE A 132 -9.31 16.22 11.93
C PHE A 132 -8.38 17.30 12.49
N ALA A 133 -8.05 18.33 11.68
CA ALA A 133 -7.18 19.40 12.13
C ALA A 133 -7.78 20.23 13.27
N GLN A 134 -9.11 20.41 13.28
CA GLN A 134 -9.82 21.12 14.36
C GLN A 134 -9.81 20.32 15.66
N VAL A 135 -10.17 19.04 15.61
CA VAL A 135 -10.16 18.13 16.76
C VAL A 135 -8.76 18.00 17.35
N PHE A 136 -7.74 17.88 16.48
CA PHE A 136 -6.35 17.77 16.93
C PHE A 136 -5.85 19.06 17.61
N ARG A 137 -6.16 20.24 17.05
CA ARG A 137 -5.77 21.53 17.66
C ARG A 137 -6.52 21.84 18.97
N SER A 138 -7.77 21.40 19.09
CA SER A 138 -8.54 21.59 20.32
C SER A 138 -8.11 20.65 21.46
N GLY A 139 -7.28 19.65 21.15
CA GLY A 139 -6.88 18.61 22.11
C GLY A 139 -8.03 17.69 22.53
N THR A 140 -9.11 17.65 21.73
CA THR A 140 -10.29 16.80 21.99
C THR A 140 -10.22 15.47 21.27
N GLN A 141 -9.06 15.12 20.67
CA GLN A 141 -8.86 13.85 19.99
C GLN A 141 -8.99 12.71 21.01
N GLU A 142 -9.97 11.86 20.78
CA GLU A 142 -10.11 10.61 21.54
C GLU A 142 -9.24 9.52 20.90
N PHE A 143 -8.48 8.80 21.73
CA PHE A 143 -7.70 7.65 21.31
C PHE A 143 -8.41 6.37 21.74
N ILE A 144 -8.40 5.39 20.85
CA ILE A 144 -8.80 4.02 21.22
C ILE A 144 -7.58 3.31 21.77
N TRP A 145 -7.65 2.90 23.02
CA TRP A 145 -6.56 2.23 23.72
C TRP A 145 -6.65 0.71 23.55
N GLY A 146 -5.53 0.09 23.25
CA GLY A 146 -5.44 -1.37 23.11
C GLY A 146 -3.98 -1.83 22.95
N PRO A 147 -3.72 -3.13 23.11
CA PRO A 147 -2.40 -3.70 22.83
C PRO A 147 -2.02 -3.49 21.37
N GLY A 148 -0.85 -2.90 21.16
CA GLY A 148 -0.26 -2.75 19.83
C GLY A 148 1.16 -3.32 19.82
N LYS A 149 1.56 -3.93 18.72
CA LYS A 149 2.91 -4.44 18.51
C LYS A 149 3.41 -3.99 17.14
N ILE A 150 4.61 -3.46 17.08
CA ILE A 150 5.29 -3.18 15.83
C ILE A 150 5.86 -4.48 15.27
N VAL A 151 5.64 -4.69 13.99
CA VAL A 151 6.25 -5.77 13.21
C VAL A 151 7.01 -5.12 12.06
N ALA A 152 8.28 -5.44 11.92
CA ALA A 152 9.13 -4.80 10.93
C ALA A 152 10.19 -5.76 10.40
N ASP A 153 10.56 -5.59 9.14
CA ASP A 153 11.76 -6.22 8.61
C ASP A 153 13.01 -5.56 9.23
N ASP A 154 13.99 -6.37 9.58
CA ASP A 154 15.33 -5.90 9.92
C ASP A 154 16.07 -5.45 8.65
N PRO A 155 16.88 -4.38 8.69
CA PRO A 155 17.68 -3.96 7.53
C PRO A 155 18.62 -5.06 7.01
N GLN A 156 19.02 -6.05 7.82
CA GLN A 156 19.80 -7.19 7.39
C GLN A 156 19.12 -8.05 6.33
N LYS A 157 17.78 -8.04 6.25
CA LYS A 157 17.02 -8.68 5.16
C LYS A 157 17.56 -8.31 3.78
N LEU A 158 18.10 -7.10 3.60
CA LEU A 158 18.63 -6.63 2.32
C LEU A 158 20.01 -7.20 1.99
N THR A 159 20.75 -7.69 2.98
CA THR A 159 22.13 -8.18 2.83
C THR A 159 22.25 -9.70 2.94
N THR A 160 21.26 -10.36 3.56
CA THR A 160 21.23 -11.81 3.73
C THR A 160 20.70 -12.55 2.50
N ASP A 161 20.77 -13.86 2.54
CA ASP A 161 20.19 -14.71 1.50
C ASP A 161 18.68 -14.51 1.40
N ILE A 162 18.13 -14.59 0.20
CA ILE A 162 16.71 -14.38 -0.06
C ILE A 162 15.82 -15.46 0.60
N ASP A 163 16.37 -16.62 0.83
CA ASP A 163 15.67 -17.74 1.47
C ASP A 163 15.75 -17.70 3.01
N ASP A 164 16.61 -16.83 3.57
CA ASP A 164 16.72 -16.62 5.01
C ASP A 164 15.58 -15.74 5.51
N LYS A 165 14.64 -16.33 6.22
CA LYS A 165 13.44 -15.65 6.76
C LYS A 165 13.66 -14.99 8.11
N THR A 166 14.83 -15.15 8.74
CA THR A 166 15.11 -14.68 10.12
C THR A 166 14.80 -13.19 10.31
N TYR A 167 15.04 -12.40 9.29
CA TYR A 167 14.91 -10.94 9.33
C TYR A 167 13.64 -10.41 8.68
N HIS A 168 12.66 -11.29 8.41
CA HIS A 168 11.44 -10.93 7.71
C HIS A 168 10.30 -10.60 8.66
N LEU A 169 9.60 -9.50 8.39
CA LEU A 169 8.35 -9.12 9.05
C LEU A 169 7.33 -10.27 9.05
N SER A 170 7.32 -11.08 8.00
CA SER A 170 6.41 -12.23 7.88
C SER A 170 6.54 -13.24 9.02
N GLU A 171 7.71 -13.37 9.66
CA GLU A 171 7.90 -14.25 10.82
C GLU A 171 7.14 -13.75 12.05
N GLU A 172 7.08 -12.41 12.23
CA GLU A 172 6.32 -11.80 13.33
C GLU A 172 4.82 -11.70 13.04
N LEU A 173 4.42 -11.52 11.78
CA LEU A 173 3.02 -11.46 11.37
C LEU A 173 2.38 -12.85 11.24
N GLY A 174 3.19 -13.86 10.93
CA GLY A 174 2.75 -15.24 10.69
C GLY A 174 1.88 -15.85 11.80
N PRO A 175 2.21 -15.72 13.09
CA PRO A 175 1.38 -16.20 14.19
C PRO A 175 -0.06 -15.68 14.13
N TYR A 176 -0.28 -14.40 13.86
CA TYR A 176 -1.61 -13.81 13.76
C TYR A 176 -2.39 -14.37 12.55
N LEU A 177 -1.72 -14.57 11.43
CA LEU A 177 -2.33 -15.15 10.23
C LEU A 177 -2.67 -16.65 10.42
N ASN A 178 -1.89 -17.38 11.19
CA ASN A 178 -2.16 -18.79 11.49
C ASN A 178 -3.38 -18.98 12.42
N GLU A 179 -3.71 -17.98 13.22
CA GLU A 179 -4.83 -18.00 14.18
C GLU A 179 -6.15 -17.49 13.59
N VAL A 180 -6.21 -17.15 12.30
CA VAL A 180 -7.47 -16.75 11.65
C VAL A 180 -8.48 -17.88 11.70
N ASN A 181 -9.69 -17.63 12.25
CA ASN A 181 -10.71 -18.66 12.47
C ASN A 181 -12.03 -18.39 11.74
N ASN A 182 -12.42 -17.13 11.54
CA ASN A 182 -13.73 -16.76 11.02
C ASN A 182 -13.64 -15.92 9.74
N GLU A 183 -12.88 -14.84 9.78
CA GLU A 183 -12.84 -13.85 8.70
C GLU A 183 -11.45 -13.25 8.53
N LEU A 184 -11.05 -13.09 7.27
CA LEU A 184 -9.86 -12.33 6.87
C LEU A 184 -10.24 -11.33 5.79
N LEU A 185 -10.18 -10.03 6.13
CA LEU A 185 -10.30 -8.93 5.16
C LEU A 185 -8.90 -8.46 4.81
N ILE A 186 -8.62 -8.27 3.53
CA ILE A 186 -7.33 -7.87 3.02
C ILE A 186 -7.51 -6.65 2.12
N PHE A 187 -6.69 -5.63 2.34
CA PHE A 187 -6.54 -4.45 1.50
C PHE A 187 -5.11 -4.42 1.00
N SER A 188 -4.91 -4.63 -0.28
CA SER A 188 -3.57 -4.61 -0.86
C SER A 188 -3.62 -4.10 -2.29
N PRO A 189 -2.96 -2.97 -2.60
CA PRO A 189 -2.93 -2.42 -3.95
C PRO A 189 -2.27 -3.37 -4.94
N TYR A 190 -1.25 -4.08 -4.47
CA TYR A 190 -0.51 -5.10 -5.19
C TYR A 190 -0.76 -6.44 -4.52
N PHE A 191 -1.50 -7.31 -5.22
CA PHE A 191 -1.95 -8.58 -4.67
C PHE A 191 -1.54 -9.73 -5.59
N ILE A 192 -0.38 -10.32 -5.34
CA ILE A 192 0.13 -11.48 -6.06
C ILE A 192 0.43 -12.58 -5.04
N PRO A 193 -0.54 -13.45 -4.72
CA PRO A 193 -0.39 -14.41 -3.62
C PRO A 193 0.67 -15.48 -3.87
N GLY A 194 1.04 -15.72 -5.13
CA GLY A 194 1.93 -16.81 -5.47
C GLY A 194 1.38 -18.19 -5.06
N LYS A 195 2.21 -19.22 -5.18
CA LYS A 195 1.82 -20.58 -4.79
C LYS A 195 1.57 -20.73 -3.29
N ALA A 196 2.40 -20.06 -2.48
CA ALA A 196 2.29 -20.11 -1.02
C ALA A 196 1.00 -19.45 -0.52
N GLY A 197 0.66 -18.26 -1.04
CA GLY A 197 -0.58 -17.58 -0.70
C GLY A 197 -1.83 -18.35 -1.15
N LEU A 198 -1.81 -18.95 -2.36
CA LEU A 198 -2.90 -19.81 -2.79
C LEU A 198 -3.10 -21.01 -1.84
N ALA A 199 -2.00 -21.66 -1.41
CA ALA A 199 -2.07 -22.76 -0.47
C ALA A 199 -2.62 -22.32 0.90
N TYR A 200 -2.23 -21.12 1.36
CA TYR A 200 -2.74 -20.53 2.59
C TYR A 200 -4.24 -20.22 2.48
N PHE A 201 -4.69 -19.52 1.43
CA PHE A 201 -6.12 -19.24 1.24
C PHE A 201 -6.96 -20.49 1.08
N LYS A 202 -6.44 -21.53 0.40
CA LYS A 202 -7.10 -22.82 0.31
C LYS A 202 -7.35 -23.44 1.70
N LYS A 203 -6.33 -23.47 2.57
CA LYS A 203 -6.46 -23.96 3.95
C LYS A 203 -7.49 -23.18 4.75
N LEU A 204 -7.51 -21.85 4.63
CA LEU A 204 -8.52 -21.03 5.30
C LEU A 204 -9.92 -21.36 4.82
N ARG A 205 -10.13 -21.48 3.51
CA ARG A 205 -11.43 -21.80 2.93
C ARG A 205 -11.91 -23.22 3.28
N GLU A 206 -11.02 -24.19 3.34
CA GLU A 206 -11.31 -25.56 3.81
C GLU A 206 -11.74 -25.59 5.28
N ARG A 207 -11.26 -24.65 6.10
CA ARG A 207 -11.70 -24.43 7.49
C ARG A 207 -13.00 -23.61 7.61
N GLY A 208 -13.57 -23.15 6.49
CA GLY A 208 -14.79 -22.32 6.48
C GLY A 208 -14.55 -20.83 6.72
N VAL A 209 -13.30 -20.36 6.81
CA VAL A 209 -12.96 -18.96 7.02
C VAL A 209 -13.41 -18.10 5.83
N SER A 210 -14.10 -17.00 6.07
CA SER A 210 -14.43 -16.01 5.03
C SER A 210 -13.19 -15.21 4.66
N VAL A 211 -12.79 -15.24 3.39
CA VAL A 211 -11.65 -14.45 2.91
C VAL A 211 -12.15 -13.44 1.87
N THR A 212 -11.87 -12.17 2.10
CA THR A 212 -12.24 -11.07 1.21
C THR A 212 -11.02 -10.23 0.91
N VAL A 213 -10.81 -9.89 -0.35
CA VAL A 213 -9.69 -9.06 -0.82
C VAL A 213 -10.22 -7.89 -1.61
N LEU A 214 -9.77 -6.68 -1.26
CA LEU A 214 -9.89 -5.48 -2.07
C LEU A 214 -8.52 -5.13 -2.65
N THR A 215 -8.46 -5.03 -3.97
CA THR A 215 -7.24 -4.67 -4.71
C THR A 215 -7.57 -3.69 -5.85
N ASN A 216 -6.57 -3.28 -6.60
CA ASN A 216 -6.77 -2.43 -7.76
C ASN A 216 -7.33 -3.21 -8.97
N SER A 217 -8.26 -2.59 -9.70
CA SER A 217 -8.62 -3.01 -11.06
C SER A 217 -7.50 -2.67 -12.05
N LEU A 218 -7.59 -3.15 -13.27
CA LEU A 218 -6.66 -2.76 -14.34
C LEU A 218 -6.69 -1.25 -14.61
N ALA A 219 -7.85 -0.62 -14.50
CA ALA A 219 -7.99 0.81 -14.73
C ALA A 219 -7.52 1.67 -13.53
N SER A 220 -7.53 1.12 -12.31
CA SER A 220 -7.14 1.85 -11.10
C SER A 220 -5.67 1.65 -10.72
N THR A 221 -5.00 0.60 -11.20
CA THR A 221 -3.60 0.35 -10.86
C THR A 221 -2.67 1.40 -11.48
N ASP A 222 -1.67 1.82 -10.71
CA ASP A 222 -0.54 2.63 -11.15
C ASP A 222 0.59 1.77 -11.77
N VAL A 223 0.59 0.42 -11.52
CA VAL A 223 1.60 -0.52 -12.01
C VAL A 223 0.95 -1.69 -12.77
N PRO A 224 0.65 -1.53 -14.08
CA PRO A 224 -0.05 -2.55 -14.87
C PRO A 224 0.60 -3.93 -14.87
N ILE A 225 1.93 -4.01 -14.80
CA ILE A 225 2.64 -5.29 -14.76
C ILE A 225 2.33 -6.09 -13.48
N VAL A 226 2.15 -5.43 -12.32
CA VAL A 226 1.74 -6.09 -11.07
C VAL A 226 0.32 -6.64 -11.21
N HIS A 227 -0.58 -5.85 -11.82
CA HIS A 227 -1.93 -6.32 -12.09
C HIS A 227 -1.94 -7.54 -13.01
N SER A 228 -1.01 -7.64 -13.98
CA SER A 228 -0.89 -8.82 -14.84
C SER A 228 -0.56 -10.08 -14.02
N GLY A 229 0.32 -9.95 -13.02
CA GLY A 229 0.63 -11.02 -12.07
C GLY A 229 -0.61 -11.48 -11.29
N TYR A 230 -1.33 -10.53 -10.68
CA TYR A 230 -2.58 -10.79 -9.96
C TYR A 230 -3.62 -11.51 -10.82
N ALA A 231 -3.82 -11.04 -12.04
CA ALA A 231 -4.84 -11.56 -12.94
C ALA A 231 -4.71 -13.07 -13.25
N ASN A 232 -3.50 -13.65 -13.11
CA ASN A 232 -3.26 -15.08 -13.25
C ASN A 232 -3.88 -15.90 -12.12
N TYR A 233 -4.11 -15.29 -10.95
CA TYR A 233 -4.63 -15.96 -9.76
C TYR A 233 -6.14 -15.82 -9.57
N ARG A 234 -6.80 -14.85 -10.22
CA ARG A 234 -8.23 -14.54 -10.03
C ARG A 234 -9.13 -15.77 -10.08
N ARG A 235 -9.02 -16.58 -11.17
CA ARG A 235 -9.88 -17.76 -11.34
C ARG A 235 -9.70 -18.77 -10.22
N GLN A 236 -8.47 -19.01 -9.82
CA GLN A 236 -8.18 -19.98 -8.74
C GLN A 236 -8.73 -19.49 -7.40
N LEU A 237 -8.56 -18.22 -7.08
CA LEU A 237 -9.10 -17.60 -5.87
C LEU A 237 -10.63 -17.65 -5.84
N LEU A 238 -11.29 -17.30 -6.94
CA LEU A 238 -12.76 -17.36 -7.06
C LEU A 238 -13.29 -18.79 -6.91
N ARG A 239 -12.62 -19.79 -7.52
CA ARG A 239 -12.99 -21.23 -7.35
C ARG A 239 -12.86 -21.71 -5.91
N MET A 240 -11.92 -21.14 -5.14
CA MET A 240 -11.77 -21.44 -3.71
C MET A 240 -12.84 -20.72 -2.87
N GLY A 241 -13.63 -19.83 -3.46
CA GLY A 241 -14.64 -19.04 -2.75
C GLY A 241 -14.05 -17.83 -2.02
N VAL A 242 -12.87 -17.35 -2.42
CA VAL A 242 -12.35 -16.05 -1.99
C VAL A 242 -13.17 -14.97 -2.67
N LYS A 243 -13.66 -14.00 -1.89
CA LYS A 243 -14.39 -12.82 -2.42
C LYS A 243 -13.37 -11.81 -2.91
N LEU A 244 -13.43 -11.47 -4.19
CA LEU A 244 -12.54 -10.48 -4.80
C LEU A 244 -13.32 -9.22 -5.15
N TYR A 245 -12.76 -8.09 -4.75
CA TYR A 245 -13.23 -6.76 -5.10
C TYR A 245 -12.09 -5.98 -5.78
N GLU A 246 -12.43 -5.29 -6.87
CA GLU A 246 -11.50 -4.45 -7.60
C GLU A 246 -11.98 -3.00 -7.60
N LEU A 247 -11.11 -2.10 -7.13
CA LEU A 247 -11.45 -0.68 -6.98
C LEU A 247 -11.91 -0.07 -8.29
N ASN A 248 -12.97 0.74 -8.23
CA ASN A 248 -13.41 1.56 -9.34
C ASN A 248 -12.49 2.78 -9.49
N SER A 249 -11.88 2.94 -10.66
CA SER A 249 -10.97 4.06 -10.96
C SER A 249 -11.65 5.42 -11.06
N GLN A 250 -13.00 5.47 -11.07
CA GLN A 250 -13.78 6.69 -11.37
C GLN A 250 -14.50 7.28 -10.16
N LEU A 251 -14.12 6.90 -8.93
CA LEU A 251 -14.80 7.33 -7.70
C LEU A 251 -14.85 8.87 -7.53
N ASN A 252 -13.87 9.60 -8.03
CA ASN A 252 -13.76 11.05 -7.82
C ASN A 252 -14.49 11.91 -8.85
N LYS A 253 -15.14 11.32 -9.86
CA LYS A 253 -15.85 12.10 -10.89
C LYS A 253 -17.00 12.95 -10.36
N GLU A 254 -17.64 12.54 -9.27
CA GLU A 254 -18.80 13.24 -8.70
C GLU A 254 -18.46 14.21 -7.55
N MET A 255 -17.33 14.08 -6.90
CA MET A 255 -17.02 14.84 -5.68
C MET A 255 -16.48 16.25 -5.93
N LYS A 256 -16.03 16.60 -7.14
CA LYS A 256 -15.48 17.93 -7.46
C LYS A 256 -16.45 18.74 -8.31
N LYS A 257 -17.54 19.26 -7.69
CA LYS A 257 -18.37 20.30 -8.29
C LYS A 257 -17.54 21.57 -8.54
N GLY A 258 -17.11 21.78 -9.80
CA GLY A 258 -16.61 23.09 -10.22
C GLY A 258 -15.36 23.12 -11.09
N LYS A 259 -14.57 22.10 -11.19
CA LYS A 259 -13.50 21.95 -12.21
C LYS A 259 -13.40 20.47 -12.61
N PHE A 260 -13.42 20.23 -13.93
CA PHE A 260 -13.21 18.92 -14.53
C PHE A 260 -11.76 18.45 -14.31
N TYR A 261 -11.44 17.91 -13.14
CA TYR A 261 -10.26 17.10 -12.93
C TYR A 261 -10.74 15.65 -12.83
N GLU A 262 -10.50 14.87 -13.86
CA GLU A 262 -10.71 13.43 -13.85
C GLU A 262 -9.51 12.74 -13.21
N SER A 263 -9.28 12.92 -11.89
CA SER A 263 -8.24 12.14 -11.22
C SER A 263 -8.66 10.68 -11.13
N LYS A 264 -7.76 9.77 -11.49
CA LYS A 264 -7.97 8.34 -11.30
C LYS A 264 -7.85 8.01 -9.81
N SER A 265 -8.79 7.21 -9.32
CA SER A 265 -8.71 6.68 -7.96
C SER A 265 -7.91 5.38 -7.97
N SER A 266 -6.91 5.28 -7.10
CA SER A 266 -6.11 4.08 -6.91
C SER A 266 -6.06 3.70 -5.43
N LEU A 267 -6.18 2.40 -5.13
CA LEU A 267 -5.94 1.88 -3.78
C LEU A 267 -4.43 1.89 -3.51
N HIS A 268 -4.03 2.41 -2.35
CA HIS A 268 -2.67 2.24 -1.85
C HIS A 268 -2.60 1.75 -0.40
N ALA A 269 -3.73 1.60 0.28
CA ALA A 269 -3.81 1.06 1.62
C ALA A 269 -3.33 -0.40 1.71
N LYS A 270 -2.54 -0.72 2.71
CA LYS A 270 -2.07 -2.05 3.06
C LYS A 270 -2.50 -2.37 4.48
N ALA A 271 -3.59 -3.14 4.58
CA ALA A 271 -4.17 -3.49 5.86
C ALA A 271 -4.82 -4.87 5.83
N MET A 272 -4.95 -5.46 7.01
CA MET A 272 -5.70 -6.71 7.20
C MET A 272 -6.54 -6.59 8.45
N VAL A 273 -7.76 -7.15 8.40
CA VAL A 273 -8.61 -7.33 9.59
C VAL A 273 -8.79 -8.83 9.80
N ILE A 274 -8.44 -9.30 10.99
CA ILE A 274 -8.49 -10.70 11.38
C ILE A 274 -9.60 -10.87 12.41
N ASP A 275 -10.59 -11.69 12.10
CA ASP A 275 -11.69 -12.10 13.00
C ASP A 275 -12.39 -10.92 13.68
N ARG A 276 -12.42 -9.75 13.05
CA ARG A 276 -12.94 -8.48 13.61
C ARG A 276 -12.41 -8.16 15.02
N SER A 277 -11.19 -8.58 15.29
CA SER A 277 -10.54 -8.39 16.61
C SER A 277 -9.12 -7.84 16.51
N ILE A 278 -8.43 -8.12 15.43
CA ILE A 278 -7.05 -7.68 15.18
C ILE A 278 -7.00 -6.93 13.86
N VAL A 279 -6.24 -5.83 13.84
CA VAL A 279 -5.95 -5.06 12.62
C VAL A 279 -4.45 -4.99 12.42
N PHE A 280 -3.98 -5.29 11.22
CA PHE A 280 -2.66 -4.93 10.75
C PHE A 280 -2.77 -3.72 9.82
N ILE A 281 -1.92 -2.71 10.00
CA ILE A 281 -1.77 -1.55 9.11
C ILE A 281 -0.28 -1.31 8.92
N GLY A 282 0.15 -1.12 7.67
CA GLY A 282 1.58 -0.89 7.40
C GLY A 282 1.91 -0.63 5.95
N SER A 283 3.15 -0.90 5.60
CA SER A 283 3.66 -0.70 4.25
C SER A 283 3.68 -1.97 3.39
N LEU A 284 3.43 -3.16 3.98
CA LEU A 284 3.54 -4.47 3.35
C LEU A 284 2.45 -4.70 2.30
N ASN A 285 2.82 -4.78 1.04
CA ASN A 285 1.97 -5.33 -0.02
C ASN A 285 2.01 -6.88 0.01
N LEU A 286 0.92 -7.49 -0.45
CA LEU A 286 0.88 -8.95 -0.62
C LEU A 286 1.36 -9.36 -2.01
N ASP A 287 2.62 -9.06 -2.30
CA ASP A 287 3.34 -9.45 -3.51
C ASP A 287 4.74 -9.98 -3.16
N PRO A 288 5.38 -10.75 -4.05
CA PRO A 288 6.68 -11.35 -3.78
C PRO A 288 7.78 -10.32 -3.48
N ARG A 289 7.74 -9.15 -4.09
CA ARG A 289 8.74 -8.11 -3.89
C ARG A 289 8.68 -7.54 -2.47
N SER A 290 7.50 -7.18 -1.98
CA SER A 290 7.32 -6.69 -0.61
C SER A 290 7.66 -7.77 0.42
N VAL A 291 7.15 -9.00 0.21
CA VAL A 291 7.38 -10.08 1.18
C VAL A 291 8.85 -10.51 1.24
N VAL A 292 9.56 -10.53 0.12
CA VAL A 292 10.89 -11.17 0.03
C VAL A 292 12.03 -10.19 -0.17
N GLN A 293 11.83 -9.10 -0.91
CA GLN A 293 12.93 -8.24 -1.35
C GLN A 293 13.02 -6.91 -0.60
N ASN A 294 11.90 -6.21 -0.42
CA ASN A 294 11.86 -4.94 0.26
C ASN A 294 11.82 -5.11 1.77
N THR A 295 12.19 -4.07 2.50
CA THR A 295 11.87 -4.02 3.94
C THR A 295 10.59 -3.24 4.15
N GLU A 296 9.78 -3.73 5.08
CA GLU A 296 8.46 -3.21 5.40
C GLU A 296 8.32 -2.98 6.91
N ILE A 297 7.32 -2.19 7.29
CA ILE A 297 6.95 -1.94 8.67
C ILE A 297 5.42 -1.91 8.80
N GLY A 298 4.90 -2.34 9.95
CA GLY A 298 3.49 -2.21 10.27
C GLY A 298 3.24 -2.34 11.76
N ILE A 299 2.01 -2.10 12.13
CA ILE A 299 1.51 -2.29 13.48
C ILE A 299 0.38 -3.33 13.47
N VAL A 300 0.44 -4.26 14.41
CA VAL A 300 -0.66 -5.15 14.76
C VAL A 300 -1.35 -4.58 15.99
N ILE A 301 -2.64 -4.30 15.87
CA ILE A 301 -3.46 -3.72 16.94
C ILE A 301 -4.49 -4.76 17.35
N ASN A 302 -4.43 -5.23 18.59
CA ASN A 302 -5.46 -6.11 19.16
C ASN A 302 -6.54 -5.23 19.81
N SER A 303 -7.52 -4.84 19.02
CA SER A 303 -8.65 -4.03 19.45
C SER A 303 -9.88 -4.40 18.64
N LYS A 304 -10.84 -5.04 19.31
CA LYS A 304 -12.14 -5.36 18.71
C LYS A 304 -12.85 -4.10 18.20
N GLU A 305 -12.75 -2.99 18.94
CA GLU A 305 -13.39 -1.73 18.58
C GLU A 305 -12.85 -1.19 17.24
N ILE A 306 -11.52 -1.16 17.06
CA ILE A 306 -10.90 -0.68 15.82
C ILE A 306 -11.23 -1.65 14.68
N ALA A 307 -11.11 -2.96 14.93
CA ALA A 307 -11.35 -3.98 13.93
C ALA A 307 -12.81 -4.00 13.46
N ASP A 308 -13.78 -3.91 14.37
CA ASP A 308 -15.19 -3.82 14.04
C ASP A 308 -15.50 -2.55 13.23
N LYS A 309 -15.00 -1.38 13.67
CA LYS A 309 -15.21 -0.11 12.95
C LYS A 309 -14.68 -0.20 11.52
N PHE A 310 -13.49 -0.78 11.36
CA PHE A 310 -12.86 -0.92 10.05
C PHE A 310 -13.63 -1.89 9.15
N ALA A 311 -13.99 -3.07 9.66
CA ALA A 311 -14.78 -4.05 8.93
C ALA A 311 -16.18 -3.53 8.57
N MET A 312 -16.88 -2.85 9.50
CA MET A 312 -18.18 -2.25 9.23
C MET A 312 -18.11 -1.14 8.18
N TYR A 313 -17.05 -0.33 8.20
CA TYR A 313 -16.84 0.68 7.16
C TYR A 313 -16.66 0.02 5.80
N PHE A 314 -15.84 -1.05 5.73
CA PHE A 314 -15.66 -1.84 4.52
C PHE A 314 -16.99 -2.41 4.03
N ASP A 315 -17.71 -3.15 4.88
CA ASP A 315 -18.99 -3.78 4.53
C ASP A 315 -20.00 -2.77 3.96
N LYS A 316 -20.02 -1.56 4.56
CA LYS A 316 -20.93 -0.48 4.14
C LYS A 316 -20.54 0.16 2.80
N LYS A 317 -19.25 0.20 2.48
CA LYS A 317 -18.73 1.02 1.38
C LYS A 317 -18.26 0.20 0.17
N VAL A 318 -17.85 -1.05 0.36
CA VAL A 318 -17.17 -1.82 -0.68
C VAL A 318 -17.96 -1.91 -1.99
N ASP A 319 -19.26 -2.15 -1.91
CA ASP A 319 -20.10 -2.27 -3.10
C ASP A 319 -20.29 -0.94 -3.85
N SER A 320 -20.15 0.21 -3.16
CA SER A 320 -20.20 1.53 -3.78
C SER A 320 -18.87 2.01 -4.36
N ILE A 321 -17.74 1.37 -3.98
CA ILE A 321 -16.42 1.82 -4.41
C ILE A 321 -15.68 0.82 -5.29
N ALA A 322 -16.16 -0.41 -5.39
CA ALA A 322 -15.45 -1.49 -6.08
C ALA A 322 -16.40 -2.41 -6.85
N TYR A 323 -15.86 -3.09 -7.82
CA TYR A 323 -16.52 -4.17 -8.54
C TYR A 323 -16.32 -5.49 -7.83
N ARG A 324 -17.40 -6.23 -7.53
CA ARG A 324 -17.32 -7.60 -7.03
C ARG A 324 -17.11 -8.56 -8.20
N LEU A 325 -16.11 -9.42 -8.12
CA LEU A 325 -15.84 -10.42 -9.14
C LEU A 325 -16.62 -11.70 -8.87
N GLU A 326 -17.09 -12.31 -9.95
CA GLU A 326 -17.76 -13.61 -9.93
C GLU A 326 -17.25 -14.48 -11.09
N LEU A 327 -17.16 -15.77 -10.86
CA LEU A 327 -16.87 -16.76 -11.91
C LEU A 327 -18.18 -17.34 -12.43
N ARG A 328 -18.49 -17.11 -13.70
CA ARG A 328 -19.67 -17.67 -14.37
C ARG A 328 -19.25 -18.70 -15.41
N ILE A 329 -20.06 -19.75 -15.53
CA ILE A 329 -19.91 -20.77 -16.56
C ILE A 329 -20.99 -20.49 -17.62
N ASP A 330 -20.58 -20.37 -18.88
CA ASP A 330 -21.51 -20.18 -20.01
C ASP A 330 -22.15 -21.51 -20.43
N GLN A 331 -23.03 -21.44 -21.44
CA GLN A 331 -23.75 -22.60 -21.95
C GLN A 331 -22.84 -23.67 -22.57
N ASP A 332 -21.67 -23.28 -23.03
CA ASP A 332 -20.65 -24.14 -23.64
C ASP A 332 -19.65 -24.69 -22.60
N GLY A 333 -19.82 -24.34 -21.32
CA GLY A 333 -19.00 -24.81 -20.23
C GLY A 333 -17.71 -24.01 -20.00
N PHE A 334 -17.53 -22.87 -20.64
CA PHE A 334 -16.38 -21.99 -20.43
C PHE A 334 -16.59 -21.06 -19.23
N GLU A 335 -15.54 -20.90 -18.45
CA GLU A 335 -15.54 -20.01 -17.30
C GLU A 335 -15.18 -18.58 -17.73
N HIS A 336 -16.03 -17.63 -17.32
CA HIS A 336 -15.83 -16.20 -17.51
C HIS A 336 -15.81 -15.48 -16.16
N ILE A 337 -14.87 -14.54 -16.00
CA ILE A 337 -14.92 -13.61 -14.88
C ILE A 337 -15.84 -12.47 -15.27
N VAL A 338 -16.78 -12.14 -14.38
CA VAL A 338 -17.69 -11.01 -14.54
C VAL A 338 -17.51 -10.06 -13.37
N TRP A 339 -17.66 -8.77 -13.63
CA TRP A 339 -17.57 -7.69 -12.67
C TRP A 339 -18.98 -7.15 -12.41
N HIS A 340 -19.38 -7.16 -11.14
CA HIS A 340 -20.64 -6.60 -10.69
C HIS A 340 -20.38 -5.27 -10.02
N GLY A 341 -20.92 -4.18 -10.58
CA GLY A 341 -21.01 -2.89 -9.94
C GLY A 341 -22.35 -2.71 -9.24
N SER A 342 -22.40 -1.94 -8.16
CA SER A 342 -23.63 -1.54 -7.48
C SER A 342 -23.51 -0.12 -6.88
N GLY A 343 -24.63 0.54 -6.61
CA GLY A 343 -24.65 1.87 -6.02
C GLY A 343 -24.12 2.96 -6.96
N ASP A 344 -23.13 3.72 -6.51
CA ASP A 344 -22.46 4.77 -7.30
C ASP A 344 -21.59 4.18 -8.43
N VAL A 345 -21.24 2.90 -8.33
CA VAL A 345 -20.72 2.09 -9.41
C VAL A 345 -21.93 1.57 -10.20
N GLU A 346 -22.11 2.00 -11.46
CA GLU A 346 -23.23 1.63 -12.31
C GLU A 346 -23.73 0.20 -12.07
N ASP A 347 -25.03 0.01 -11.77
CA ASP A 347 -25.64 -1.31 -11.52
C ASP A 347 -25.61 -2.15 -12.81
N ARG A 348 -24.42 -2.65 -13.12
CA ARG A 348 -24.10 -3.39 -14.34
C ARG A 348 -23.27 -4.63 -14.08
N THR A 349 -23.53 -5.64 -14.86
CA THR A 349 -22.62 -6.79 -15.01
C THR A 349 -21.76 -6.59 -16.25
N LEU A 350 -20.44 -6.55 -16.06
CA LEU A 350 -19.48 -6.40 -17.14
C LEU A 350 -18.74 -7.71 -17.38
N TYR A 351 -18.50 -8.02 -18.65
CA TYR A 351 -17.81 -9.24 -19.10
C TYR A 351 -16.35 -8.99 -19.51
N TRP A 352 -15.85 -7.81 -19.25
CA TRP A 352 -14.47 -7.36 -19.50
C TRP A 352 -14.05 -6.38 -18.42
N GLU A 353 -12.74 -6.18 -18.31
CA GLU A 353 -12.11 -5.25 -17.36
C GLU A 353 -12.79 -3.86 -17.43
N PRO A 354 -13.38 -3.37 -16.33
CA PRO A 354 -14.07 -2.06 -16.29
C PRO A 354 -13.14 -0.90 -16.67
N HIS A 355 -13.67 0.10 -17.38
CA HIS A 355 -12.97 1.34 -17.74
C HIS A 355 -11.66 1.14 -18.48
N THR A 356 -11.51 0.05 -19.23
CA THR A 356 -10.31 -0.24 -20.02
C THR A 356 -10.60 -0.26 -21.52
N SER A 357 -9.64 0.22 -22.29
CA SER A 357 -9.66 0.13 -23.75
C SER A 357 -9.30 -1.29 -24.23
N PHE A 358 -9.59 -1.57 -25.51
CA PHE A 358 -9.15 -2.82 -26.14
C PHE A 358 -7.62 -2.99 -26.09
N TRP A 359 -6.87 -1.91 -26.31
CA TRP A 359 -5.41 -1.96 -26.35
C TRP A 359 -4.79 -2.20 -24.97
N GLU A 360 -5.37 -1.66 -23.91
CA GLU A 360 -4.93 -1.95 -22.52
C GLU A 360 -5.13 -3.43 -22.21
N ARG A 361 -6.28 -4.00 -22.54
CA ARG A 361 -6.53 -5.44 -22.35
C ARG A 361 -5.64 -6.33 -23.20
N PHE A 362 -5.35 -5.93 -24.43
CA PHE A 362 -4.47 -6.66 -25.34
C PHE A 362 -3.01 -6.64 -24.80
N SER A 363 -2.48 -5.49 -24.43
CA SER A 363 -1.16 -5.35 -23.84
C SER A 363 -1.03 -6.13 -22.52
N MET A 364 -2.09 -6.16 -21.72
CA MET A 364 -2.16 -6.96 -20.51
C MET A 364 -2.05 -8.47 -20.81
N GLY A 365 -2.71 -8.95 -21.87
CA GLY A 365 -2.57 -10.33 -22.33
C GLY A 365 -1.12 -10.71 -22.65
N PHE A 366 -0.37 -9.79 -23.24
CA PHE A 366 1.05 -9.98 -23.53
C PHE A 366 1.91 -9.96 -22.25
N LEU A 367 1.67 -9.02 -21.34
CA LEU A 367 2.39 -8.91 -20.07
C LEU A 367 2.23 -10.17 -19.19
N ARG A 368 1.08 -10.85 -19.24
CA ARG A 368 0.85 -12.12 -18.53
C ARG A 368 1.76 -13.26 -18.97
N LEU A 369 2.31 -13.20 -20.18
CA LEU A 369 3.25 -14.22 -20.70
C LEU A 369 4.69 -13.97 -20.24
N MET A 370 4.98 -12.79 -19.67
CA MET A 370 6.31 -12.47 -19.18
C MET A 370 6.59 -13.16 -17.84
N PRO A 371 7.75 -13.82 -17.66
CA PRO A 371 8.13 -14.44 -16.38
C PRO A 371 8.62 -13.38 -15.38
N ALA A 372 7.79 -12.37 -15.11
CA ALA A 372 8.15 -11.23 -14.28
C ALA A 372 7.76 -11.42 -12.79
N GLU A 373 7.05 -12.50 -12.44
CA GLU A 373 6.47 -12.71 -11.11
C GLU A 373 7.49 -12.66 -9.97
N SER A 374 8.71 -13.14 -10.19
CA SER A 374 9.79 -13.10 -9.19
C SER A 374 10.40 -11.70 -9.00
N GLN A 375 10.06 -10.75 -9.86
CA GLN A 375 10.52 -9.36 -9.81
C GLN A 375 9.41 -8.39 -9.38
N LEU A 376 8.19 -8.88 -9.34
CA LEU A 376 6.97 -8.21 -8.86
C LEU A 376 6.71 -8.63 -7.40
#